data_c952715e76a02c81f640948717784df5
#
_entry.id   c952715e76a02c81f640948717784df5
#
_cell.length_a   1.000
_cell.length_b   1.000
_cell.length_c   1.000
_cell.angle_alpha   90.00
_cell.angle_beta   90.00
_cell.angle_gamma   90.00
#
_symmetry.space_group_name_H-M   'P 1'
#
loop_
_entity.id
_entity.type
_entity.pdbx_description
1 polymer ?
#
loop_
_entity_poly.entity_id
_entity_poly.type
_entity_poly.pdbx_seq_one_letter_code
_entity_poly.pdbx_strand_id
1 'polypeptide(L)'
;MAGSWKVDSAQPIDEDLKDRILDKIDEGSLGMEDLRDFFTVFTQISNNTEDIQDEVEGFNRTFRIRIDGKPYAWLAVRDKMFEMGSGDIQGAEITLEMSGRLAFDIFSGRVDPTAAYMNGDLKVDGVINDAIMFRTILDLVQEELE
;
A
#
# COMPACT_ATOMS: atom_id res chain seq x y z
N MET A 1 -7.53 12.85 17.41
CA MET A 1 -7.19 11.65 16.66
C MET A 1 -7.84 11.72 15.28
N ALA A 2 -7.06 11.50 14.26
CA ALA A 2 -7.65 11.40 12.94
C ALA A 2 -8.69 10.28 12.93
N GLY A 3 -9.81 10.49 12.27
CA GLY A 3 -10.86 9.50 12.20
C GLY A 3 -10.40 8.22 11.55
N SER A 4 -11.00 7.12 11.91
CA SER A 4 -10.81 5.85 11.23
C SER A 4 -11.34 5.94 9.81
N TRP A 5 -10.66 5.26 8.90
CA TRP A 5 -11.11 5.17 7.51
C TRP A 5 -10.98 3.74 7.02
N LYS A 6 -11.80 3.43 6.03
CA LYS A 6 -11.76 2.15 5.35
C LYS A 6 -12.10 2.38 3.89
N VAL A 7 -11.37 1.75 2.99
CA VAL A 7 -11.61 1.86 1.55
C VAL A 7 -12.55 0.73 1.14
N ASP A 8 -13.67 1.09 0.54
CA ASP A 8 -14.63 0.13 0.03
C ASP A 8 -14.05 -0.57 -1.22
N SER A 9 -14.00 -1.90 -1.18
CA SER A 9 -13.46 -2.71 -2.27
C SER A 9 -14.29 -2.65 -3.55
N ALA A 10 -15.54 -2.21 -3.49
CA ALA A 10 -16.44 -2.14 -4.65
C ALA A 10 -16.38 -0.81 -5.40
N GLN A 11 -15.58 0.16 -4.92
CA GLN A 11 -15.54 1.50 -5.53
C GLN A 11 -14.78 1.52 -6.86
N PRO A 12 -15.28 2.24 -7.86
CA PRO A 12 -14.51 2.48 -9.09
C PRO A 12 -13.34 3.43 -8.81
N ILE A 13 -12.43 3.53 -9.78
CA ILE A 13 -11.30 4.46 -9.67
C ILE A 13 -11.83 5.90 -9.68
N ASP A 14 -11.45 6.66 -8.64
CA ASP A 14 -11.69 8.11 -8.58
C ASP A 14 -10.58 8.81 -9.37
N GLU A 15 -10.87 9.20 -10.60
CA GLU A 15 -9.89 9.78 -11.50
C GLU A 15 -9.33 11.11 -10.99
N ASP A 16 -10.15 11.93 -10.36
CA ASP A 16 -9.68 13.21 -9.80
C ASP A 16 -8.70 12.98 -8.65
N LEU A 17 -9.00 12.03 -7.78
CA LEU A 17 -8.12 11.66 -6.68
C LEU A 17 -6.80 11.06 -7.21
N LYS A 18 -6.90 10.20 -8.20
CA LYS A 18 -5.74 9.59 -8.86
C LYS A 18 -4.82 10.66 -9.43
N ASP A 19 -5.38 11.63 -10.18
CA ASP A 19 -4.60 12.71 -10.78
C ASP A 19 -3.93 13.57 -9.71
N ARG A 20 -4.62 13.86 -8.63
CA ARG A 20 -4.05 14.64 -7.53
C ARG A 20 -2.89 13.92 -6.85
N ILE A 21 -3.02 12.63 -6.61
CA ILE A 21 -1.95 11.82 -6.02
C ILE A 21 -0.75 11.74 -6.97
N LEU A 22 -0.99 11.54 -8.25
CA LEU A 22 0.09 11.50 -9.25
C LEU A 22 0.84 12.84 -9.28
N ASP A 23 0.14 13.97 -9.26
CA ASP A 23 0.77 15.28 -9.20
C ASP A 23 1.67 15.43 -7.97
N LYS A 24 1.21 14.99 -6.81
CA LYS A 24 2.01 15.04 -5.57
C LYS A 24 3.25 14.15 -5.65
N ILE A 25 3.14 12.98 -6.25
CA ILE A 25 4.28 12.09 -6.49
C ILE A 25 5.29 12.77 -7.41
N ASP A 26 4.84 13.34 -8.53
CA ASP A 26 5.69 13.99 -9.51
C ASP A 26 6.38 15.23 -8.94
N GLU A 27 5.68 15.98 -8.09
CA GLU A 27 6.21 17.16 -7.41
C GLU A 27 7.10 16.84 -6.22
N GLY A 28 7.09 15.59 -5.75
CA GLY A 28 7.82 15.19 -4.56
C GLY A 28 7.22 15.72 -3.27
N SER A 29 5.92 15.99 -3.26
CA SER A 29 5.22 16.62 -2.14
C SER A 29 4.28 15.67 -1.39
N LEU A 30 4.35 14.35 -1.66
CA LEU A 30 3.53 13.39 -0.93
C LEU A 30 3.93 13.37 0.55
N GLY A 31 2.99 13.63 1.43
CA GLY A 31 3.21 13.67 2.87
C GLY A 31 2.28 12.73 3.64
N MET A 32 2.40 12.74 4.99
CA MET A 32 1.57 11.88 5.84
C MET A 32 0.07 12.10 5.62
N GLU A 33 -0.33 13.36 5.43
CA GLU A 33 -1.72 13.71 5.19
C GLU A 33 -2.28 13.14 3.89
N ASP A 34 -1.42 12.72 2.97
CA ASP A 34 -1.81 12.20 1.67
C ASP A 34 -1.89 10.67 1.65
N LEU A 35 -1.41 9.99 2.69
CA LEU A 35 -1.33 8.52 2.67
C LEU A 35 -2.71 7.87 2.62
N ARG A 36 -3.71 8.43 3.31
CA ARG A 36 -5.07 7.92 3.21
C ARG A 36 -5.57 7.94 1.76
N ASP A 37 -5.36 9.05 1.09
CA ASP A 37 -5.76 9.21 -0.31
C ASP A 37 -4.95 8.30 -1.21
N PHE A 38 -3.64 8.16 -0.95
CA PHE A 38 -2.81 7.21 -1.68
C PHE A 38 -3.34 5.78 -1.54
N PHE A 39 -3.64 5.33 -0.33
CA PHE A 39 -4.15 3.99 -0.10
C PHE A 39 -5.54 3.80 -0.70
N THR A 40 -6.35 4.84 -0.75
CA THR A 40 -7.65 4.81 -1.43
C THR A 40 -7.45 4.55 -2.92
N VAL A 41 -6.57 5.29 -3.57
CA VAL A 41 -6.26 5.11 -4.99
C VAL A 41 -5.62 3.74 -5.25
N PHE A 42 -4.68 3.33 -4.38
CA PHE A 42 -4.06 2.01 -4.45
C PHE A 42 -5.10 0.90 -4.48
N THR A 43 -6.07 0.95 -3.56
CA THR A 43 -7.12 -0.06 -3.45
C THR A 43 -8.04 -0.03 -4.68
N GLN A 44 -8.43 1.14 -5.10
CA GLN A 44 -9.30 1.30 -6.28
C GLN A 44 -8.63 0.78 -7.55
N ILE A 45 -7.38 1.14 -7.76
CA ILE A 45 -6.61 0.66 -8.92
C ILE A 45 -6.49 -0.87 -8.88
N SER A 46 -6.12 -1.42 -7.72
CA SER A 46 -5.92 -2.86 -7.57
C SER A 46 -7.21 -3.65 -7.85
N ASN A 47 -8.36 -3.12 -7.43
CA ASN A 47 -9.65 -3.80 -7.62
C ASN A 47 -10.24 -3.61 -9.01
N ASN A 48 -9.70 -2.70 -9.81
CA ASN A 48 -10.20 -2.39 -11.15
C ASN A 48 -9.17 -2.66 -12.26
N THR A 49 -8.09 -3.35 -11.94
CA THR A 49 -7.03 -3.70 -12.90
C THR A 49 -6.87 -5.20 -12.97
N GLU A 50 -7.23 -5.79 -14.09
CA GLU A 50 -7.24 -7.25 -14.28
C GLU A 50 -5.84 -7.86 -14.04
N ASP A 51 -4.78 -7.21 -14.54
CA ASP A 51 -3.42 -7.72 -14.36
C ASP A 51 -3.02 -7.82 -12.89
N ILE A 52 -3.47 -6.88 -12.06
CA ILE A 52 -3.19 -6.90 -10.62
C ILE A 52 -4.01 -8.02 -9.95
N GLN A 53 -5.26 -8.15 -10.32
CA GLN A 53 -6.13 -9.21 -9.78
C GLN A 53 -5.60 -10.60 -10.13
N ASP A 54 -5.10 -10.78 -11.35
CA ASP A 54 -4.52 -12.05 -11.78
C ASP A 54 -3.24 -12.37 -11.02
N GLU A 55 -2.42 -11.34 -10.75
CA GLU A 55 -1.16 -11.50 -10.01
C GLU A 55 -1.38 -12.05 -8.60
N VAL A 56 -2.49 -11.67 -7.96
CA VAL A 56 -2.79 -12.09 -6.59
C VAL A 56 -3.73 -13.29 -6.51
N GLU A 57 -3.98 -13.97 -7.61
CA GLU A 57 -4.82 -15.18 -7.59
C GLU A 57 -4.23 -16.23 -6.65
N GLY A 58 -5.03 -16.70 -5.70
CA GLY A 58 -4.57 -17.65 -4.70
C GLY A 58 -3.73 -17.06 -3.56
N PHE A 59 -3.43 -15.77 -3.62
CA PHE A 59 -2.70 -15.07 -2.57
C PHE A 59 -3.71 -14.42 -1.62
N ASN A 60 -3.95 -15.05 -0.47
CA ASN A 60 -4.89 -14.55 0.54
C ASN A 60 -4.09 -14.22 1.80
N ARG A 61 -3.79 -12.95 2.01
CA ARG A 61 -2.97 -12.47 3.13
C ARG A 61 -3.45 -11.11 3.62
N THR A 62 -3.17 -10.86 4.88
CA THR A 62 -3.41 -9.56 5.52
C THR A 62 -2.08 -8.98 5.97
N PHE A 63 -1.84 -7.74 5.60
CA PHE A 63 -0.64 -6.97 5.93
C PHE A 63 -0.99 -5.92 6.98
N ARG A 64 -0.11 -5.79 7.98
CA ARG A 64 -0.11 -4.65 8.89
C ARG A 64 1.01 -3.71 8.45
N ILE A 65 0.70 -2.42 8.31
CA ILE A 65 1.66 -1.39 7.97
C ILE A 65 1.86 -0.52 9.21
N ARG A 66 3.07 -0.56 9.77
CA ARG A 66 3.47 0.26 10.90
C ARG A 66 4.38 1.38 10.41
N ILE A 67 4.08 2.59 10.85
CA ILE A 67 4.86 3.78 10.50
C ILE A 67 5.24 4.49 11.79
N ASP A 68 6.53 4.76 11.95
CA ASP A 68 7.08 5.43 13.14
C ASP A 68 6.68 4.73 14.44
N GLY A 69 6.69 3.39 14.42
CA GLY A 69 6.42 2.56 15.59
C GLY A 69 4.95 2.39 15.94
N LYS A 70 4.04 2.85 15.10
CA LYS A 70 2.59 2.76 15.36
C LYS A 70 1.86 2.05 14.21
N PRO A 71 0.82 1.26 14.51
CA PRO A 71 -0.05 0.73 13.45
C PRO A 71 -0.69 1.90 12.70
N TYR A 72 -0.46 1.96 11.39
CA TYR A 72 -1.00 3.05 10.57
C TYR A 72 -2.16 2.58 9.71
N ALA A 73 -1.99 1.45 9.04
CA ALA A 73 -3.00 0.92 8.13
C ALA A 73 -2.84 -0.60 7.99
N TRP A 74 -3.85 -1.22 7.42
CA TRP A 74 -3.80 -2.64 7.08
C TRP A 74 -4.31 -2.83 5.65
N LEU A 75 -3.83 -3.90 5.01
CA LEU A 75 -4.24 -4.31 3.69
C LEU A 75 -4.63 -5.78 3.73
N ALA A 76 -5.85 -6.11 3.32
CA ALA A 76 -6.30 -7.48 3.17
C ALA A 76 -6.49 -7.79 1.68
N VAL A 77 -5.89 -8.89 1.22
CA VAL A 77 -6.06 -9.41 -0.12
C VAL A 77 -6.75 -10.76 0.00
N ARG A 78 -7.94 -10.90 -0.59
CA ARG A 78 -8.72 -12.13 -0.55
C ARG A 78 -9.53 -12.27 -1.82
N ASP A 79 -9.46 -13.45 -2.43
CA ASP A 79 -10.24 -13.75 -3.63
C ASP A 79 -10.05 -12.70 -4.73
N LYS A 80 -8.82 -12.26 -4.93
CA LYS A 80 -8.42 -11.23 -5.90
C LYS A 80 -8.91 -9.82 -5.57
N MET A 81 -9.52 -9.61 -4.41
CA MET A 81 -10.02 -8.30 -4.00
C MET A 81 -9.16 -7.71 -2.89
N PHE A 82 -9.01 -6.41 -2.92
CA PHE A 82 -8.22 -5.63 -1.98
C PHE A 82 -9.14 -4.81 -1.09
N GLU A 83 -8.78 -4.76 0.20
CA GLU A 83 -9.47 -3.93 1.19
C GLU A 83 -8.40 -3.29 2.07
N MET A 84 -8.54 -2.01 2.35
CA MET A 84 -7.62 -1.28 3.23
C MET A 84 -8.38 -0.50 4.28
N GLY A 85 -7.76 -0.34 5.43
CA GLY A 85 -8.32 0.47 6.50
C GLY A 85 -7.23 1.05 7.38
N SER A 86 -7.60 2.01 8.22
CA SER A 86 -6.68 2.65 9.17
C SER A 86 -6.51 1.83 10.44
N GLY A 87 -5.38 2.06 11.12
CA GLY A 87 -5.12 1.46 12.42
C GLY A 87 -4.59 0.05 12.32
N ASP A 88 -4.88 -0.74 13.34
CA ASP A 88 -4.41 -2.11 13.47
C ASP A 88 -5.47 -3.10 13.04
N ILE A 89 -5.04 -4.33 12.81
CA ILE A 89 -5.92 -5.46 12.49
C ILE A 89 -5.37 -6.70 13.18
N GLN A 90 -6.25 -7.57 13.65
CA GLN A 90 -5.84 -8.84 14.23
C GLN A 90 -5.61 -9.88 13.14
N GLY A 91 -4.66 -10.78 13.39
CA GLY A 91 -4.41 -11.90 12.51
C GLY A 91 -3.65 -11.56 11.24
N ALA A 92 -2.96 -10.42 11.19
CA ALA A 92 -2.11 -10.11 10.05
C ALA A 92 -0.95 -11.11 9.96
N GLU A 93 -0.77 -11.71 8.80
CA GLU A 93 0.32 -12.65 8.55
C GLU A 93 1.65 -11.95 8.37
N ILE A 94 1.64 -10.71 7.85
CA ILE A 94 2.86 -9.95 7.58
C ILE A 94 2.73 -8.57 8.20
N THR A 95 3.82 -8.11 8.85
CA THR A 95 3.94 -6.74 9.32
C THR A 95 5.10 -6.07 8.60
N LEU A 96 4.83 -4.91 8.01
CA LEU A 96 5.84 -4.05 7.40
C LEU A 96 6.02 -2.84 8.31
N GLU A 97 7.25 -2.58 8.75
CA GLU A 97 7.56 -1.47 9.63
C GLU A 97 8.60 -0.55 9.01
N MET A 98 8.32 0.75 9.03
CA MET A 98 9.18 1.75 8.39
C MET A 98 8.97 3.11 9.04
N SER A 99 9.91 4.03 8.79
CA SER A 99 9.72 5.44 9.15
C SER A 99 8.74 6.11 8.18
N GLY A 100 8.17 7.24 8.60
CA GLY A 100 7.29 8.03 7.75
C GLY A 100 8.00 8.49 6.47
N ARG A 101 9.26 8.90 6.60
CA ARG A 101 10.07 9.31 5.45
C ARG A 101 10.25 8.17 4.44
N LEU A 102 10.59 6.97 4.93
CA LEU A 102 10.73 5.82 4.06
C LEU A 102 9.42 5.45 3.40
N ALA A 103 8.30 5.56 4.13
CA ALA A 103 6.98 5.28 3.56
C ALA A 103 6.70 6.17 2.35
N PHE A 104 6.98 7.46 2.44
CA PHE A 104 6.78 8.38 1.30
C PHE A 104 7.64 7.99 0.11
N ASP A 105 8.89 7.63 0.36
CA ASP A 105 9.84 7.25 -0.68
C ASP A 105 9.44 5.94 -1.36
N ILE A 106 8.97 4.97 -0.59
CA ILE A 106 8.49 3.69 -1.13
C ILE A 106 7.22 3.89 -1.94
N PHE A 107 6.23 4.56 -1.37
CA PHE A 107 4.93 4.72 -2.04
C PHE A 107 4.99 5.65 -3.25
N SER A 108 5.91 6.60 -3.26
CA SER A 108 6.15 7.45 -4.42
C SER A 108 7.04 6.80 -5.49
N GLY A 109 7.57 5.61 -5.24
CA GLY A 109 8.40 4.89 -6.20
C GLY A 109 9.87 5.30 -6.23
N ARG A 110 10.31 6.12 -5.29
CA ARG A 110 11.71 6.61 -5.23
C ARG A 110 12.67 5.61 -4.64
N VAL A 111 12.18 4.75 -3.75
CA VAL A 111 12.99 3.73 -3.09
C VAL A 111 12.35 2.37 -3.33
N ASP A 112 13.17 1.42 -3.76
CA ASP A 112 12.74 0.03 -3.89
C ASP A 112 12.59 -0.60 -2.51
N PRO A 113 11.42 -1.18 -2.16
CA PRO A 113 11.23 -1.85 -0.88
C PRO A 113 12.25 -2.96 -0.60
N THR A 114 12.67 -3.69 -1.63
CA THR A 114 13.66 -4.76 -1.46
C THR A 114 15.00 -4.19 -1.01
N ALA A 115 15.45 -3.10 -1.62
CA ALA A 115 16.68 -2.42 -1.22
C ALA A 115 16.58 -1.89 0.21
N ALA A 116 15.45 -1.28 0.57
CA ALA A 116 15.21 -0.80 1.92
C ALA A 116 15.25 -1.93 2.96
N TYR A 117 14.69 -3.09 2.62
CA TYR A 117 14.75 -4.27 3.47
C TYR A 117 16.20 -4.75 3.66
N MET A 118 16.96 -4.84 2.59
CA MET A 118 18.36 -5.29 2.66
C MET A 118 19.22 -4.34 3.47
N ASN A 119 18.92 -3.04 3.45
CA ASN A 119 19.63 -2.04 4.23
C ASN A 119 19.19 -1.99 5.71
N GLY A 120 18.13 -2.69 6.07
CA GLY A 120 17.60 -2.69 7.44
C GLY A 120 16.64 -1.55 7.74
N ASP A 121 16.28 -0.74 6.75
CA ASP A 121 15.38 0.40 6.93
C ASP A 121 13.91 -0.01 6.88
N LEU A 122 13.58 -1.05 6.12
CA LEU A 122 12.27 -1.69 6.11
C LEU A 122 12.37 -2.99 6.88
N LYS A 123 11.57 -3.14 7.93
CA LYS A 123 11.50 -4.38 8.71
C LYS A 123 10.29 -5.18 8.27
N VAL A 124 10.49 -6.48 8.12
CA VAL A 124 9.44 -7.41 7.72
C VAL A 124 9.32 -8.49 8.79
N ASP A 125 8.12 -8.64 9.36
CA ASP A 125 7.79 -9.74 10.26
C ASP A 125 6.77 -10.62 9.53
N GLY A 126 7.19 -11.80 9.14
CA GLY A 126 6.40 -12.75 8.37
C GLY A 126 7.22 -13.39 7.25
N VAL A 127 6.55 -14.03 6.33
CA VAL A 127 7.19 -14.72 5.19
C VAL A 127 7.68 -13.69 4.18
N ILE A 128 8.98 -13.74 3.86
CA ILE A 128 9.58 -12.77 2.93
C ILE A 128 8.91 -12.78 1.55
N ASN A 129 8.52 -13.96 1.06
CA ASN A 129 7.85 -14.04 -0.24
C ASN A 129 6.54 -13.25 -0.27
N ASP A 130 5.85 -13.14 0.86
CA ASP A 130 4.63 -12.34 0.96
C ASP A 130 4.95 -10.85 0.86
N ALA A 131 6.06 -10.41 1.45
CA ALA A 131 6.52 -9.04 1.33
C ALA A 131 6.95 -8.71 -0.11
N ILE A 132 7.54 -9.67 -0.82
CA ILE A 132 7.88 -9.53 -2.23
C ILE A 132 6.61 -9.36 -3.07
N MET A 133 5.53 -10.08 -2.73
CA MET A 133 4.25 -9.89 -3.39
C MET A 133 3.72 -8.46 -3.20
N PHE A 134 3.85 -7.90 -2.00
CA PHE A 134 3.47 -6.50 -1.75
C PHE A 134 4.23 -5.55 -2.68
N ARG A 135 5.54 -5.76 -2.85
CA ARG A 135 6.35 -4.98 -3.78
C ARG A 135 5.83 -5.10 -5.21
N THR A 136 5.51 -6.31 -5.64
CA THR A 136 4.98 -6.56 -6.99
C THR A 136 3.67 -5.80 -7.21
N ILE A 137 2.75 -5.86 -6.24
CA ILE A 137 1.49 -5.13 -6.31
C ILE A 137 1.75 -3.63 -6.39
N LEU A 138 2.64 -3.11 -5.55
CA LEU A 138 2.97 -1.69 -5.53
C LEU A 138 3.54 -1.21 -6.86
N ASP A 139 4.45 -2.00 -7.46
CA ASP A 139 5.02 -1.68 -8.77
C ASP A 139 3.93 -1.61 -9.84
N LEU A 140 3.00 -2.55 -9.84
CA LEU A 140 1.90 -2.56 -10.81
C LEU A 140 0.96 -1.36 -10.61
N VAL A 141 0.67 -1.00 -9.36
CA VAL A 141 -0.14 0.19 -9.08
C VAL A 141 0.57 1.45 -9.56
N GLN A 142 1.87 1.57 -9.34
CA GLN A 142 2.65 2.72 -9.79
C GLN A 142 2.64 2.85 -11.31
N GLU A 143 2.70 1.74 -12.05
CA GLU A 143 2.55 1.73 -13.50
C GLU A 143 1.19 2.28 -13.94
N GLU A 144 0.12 1.90 -13.24
CA GLU A 144 -1.23 2.38 -13.57
C GLU A 144 -1.44 3.86 -13.21
N LEU A 145 -0.66 4.38 -12.27
CA LEU A 145 -0.70 5.82 -11.93
C LEU A 145 -0.12 6.69 -13.03
N GLU A 146 0.79 6.17 -13.81
CA GLU A 146 1.50 6.93 -14.87
C GLU A 146 0.70 7.10 -16.16
#